data_d766cbc77bd7a005b51e8b021c650843
#
_entry.id   d766cbc77bd7a005b51e8b021c650843
#
_cell.length_a   1.000
_cell.length_b   1.000
_cell.length_c   1.000
_cell.angle_alpha   90.00
_cell.angle_beta   90.00
_cell.angle_gamma   90.00
#
_symmetry.space_group_name_H-M   'P 1'
#
loop_
_entity.id
_entity.type
_entity.pdbx_description
1 polymer ?
#
loop_
_entity_poly.entity_id
_entity_poly.type
_entity_poly.pdbx_seq_one_letter_code
_entity_poly.pdbx_strand_id
1 'polypeptide(L)'
;MSCVCLIAEWPQWRGPGRDGKSMVSFQKEKLXEPILLWESETIPSGDEGGFGSVISDGKKAYLSIVWHRDVPTETRXISELFLRKFGARKVNLPSEIVEKAERDRLSLNPRLRGTKLDQWIDQWLESHLDPRQKMVQGDLLASRFKQGKLALPVEVIKSLHAMKNKPFRSQSHLDEWLGKQGFDQSLVEKISQSVPPTKRIAEDVVLALNLDTGKRIWKASLEGKPSGRSSSSTPCIDREQLFAVGSNRIFCIGLKTGEILWDRRLDVESMATSPVCLXDKVIALVGNLTAYNRSNGEVIWENPEISGKAGSPISFDFHGREVVACNSSKKLFLVDSKDGEIIWSGTGGGSSTPVYGEGFLLVHSKDKEAGLIAYDLSKKQITEAWRFPKFTRRSDSSPIIKGSNAYLIGAGMRACFDLTTGRLIRKEPANHDISSPVIAGEIIMAFEIKGNFLSLIDSAPQRFQELESFKINALRCTSPAXVKNKILIRKEDRISCFQWF
;
A
#
# COMPACT_ATOMS: atom_id res chain seq x y z
N MET A 1 -40.03 -13.48 9.07
CA MET A 1 -39.20 -12.35 9.56
C MET A 1 -38.05 -12.15 8.59
N SER A 2 -38.07 -11.07 7.85
CA SER A 2 -37.00 -10.74 6.91
C SER A 2 -35.78 -10.34 7.70
N CYS A 3 -34.74 -11.13 7.65
CA CYS A 3 -33.46 -10.77 8.25
C CYS A 3 -32.88 -9.65 7.38
N VAL A 4 -33.06 -8.40 7.80
CA VAL A 4 -32.36 -7.29 7.18
C VAL A 4 -30.89 -7.43 7.60
N CYS A 5 -30.10 -8.10 6.77
CA CYS A 5 -28.65 -8.02 6.91
C CYS A 5 -28.28 -6.55 6.82
N LEU A 6 -27.83 -5.98 7.91
CA LEU A 6 -27.23 -4.66 7.92
C LEU A 6 -25.98 -4.73 7.04
N ILE A 7 -26.13 -4.28 5.81
CA ILE A 7 -24.99 -4.21 4.88
C ILE A 7 -24.07 -3.11 5.42
N ALA A 8 -22.84 -3.47 5.71
CA ALA A 8 -21.84 -2.50 6.14
C ALA A 8 -21.62 -1.47 5.02
N GLU A 9 -21.67 -0.20 5.34
CA GLU A 9 -21.66 0.87 4.33
C GLU A 9 -20.28 1.09 3.69
N TRP A 10 -19.19 0.77 4.41
CA TRP A 10 -17.82 0.79 3.87
C TRP A 10 -17.01 -0.32 4.51
N PRO A 11 -17.39 -1.59 4.27
CA PRO A 11 -16.95 -2.73 5.09
C PRO A 11 -15.51 -3.16 4.86
N GLN A 12 -14.84 -2.62 3.87
CA GLN A 12 -13.50 -3.04 3.48
C GLN A 12 -12.81 -1.94 2.67
N TRP A 13 -11.52 -2.15 2.39
CA TRP A 13 -10.74 -1.21 1.59
C TRP A 13 -11.38 -1.01 0.22
N ARG A 14 -11.56 0.27 -0.15
CA ARG A 14 -12.20 0.71 -1.39
C ARG A 14 -13.69 0.36 -1.52
N GLY A 15 -14.37 0.22 -0.38
CA GLY A 15 -15.83 0.14 -0.34
C GLY A 15 -16.42 -1.25 -0.54
N PRO A 16 -17.77 -1.33 -0.62
CA PRO A 16 -18.48 -2.62 -0.61
C PRO A 16 -18.05 -3.60 -1.70
N GLY A 17 -17.83 -3.10 -2.92
CA GLY A 17 -17.37 -3.90 -4.07
C GLY A 17 -15.87 -4.05 -4.16
N ARG A 18 -15.10 -3.42 -3.30
CA ARG A 18 -13.62 -3.35 -3.35
C ARG A 18 -13.11 -2.75 -4.68
N ASP A 19 -13.98 -2.05 -5.36
CA ASP A 19 -13.76 -1.49 -6.70
C ASP A 19 -13.58 0.04 -6.71
N GLY A 20 -13.59 0.64 -5.52
CA GLY A 20 -13.48 2.09 -5.35
C GLY A 20 -14.79 2.84 -5.51
N LYS A 21 -15.92 2.14 -5.66
CA LYS A 21 -17.21 2.80 -5.85
C LYS A 21 -17.97 2.92 -4.53
N SER A 22 -18.53 4.10 -4.32
CA SER A 22 -19.44 4.37 -3.20
C SER A 22 -20.89 4.09 -3.61
N MET A 23 -21.67 3.59 -2.67
CA MET A 23 -23.13 3.51 -2.82
C MET A 23 -23.77 4.90 -2.63
N VAL A 24 -23.04 5.84 -2.04
CA VAL A 24 -23.48 7.22 -1.85
C VAL A 24 -23.05 8.04 -3.08
N SER A 25 -23.93 8.93 -3.53
CA SER A 25 -23.65 9.83 -4.64
C SER A 25 -23.60 11.27 -4.16
N PHE A 26 -22.56 12.00 -4.53
CA PHE A 26 -22.43 13.42 -4.23
C PHE A 26 -22.80 14.23 -5.47
N GLN A 27 -23.50 15.35 -5.25
CA GLN A 27 -23.96 16.26 -6.31
C GLN A 27 -22.88 17.32 -6.58
N LYS A 28 -22.50 17.46 -7.83
CA LYS A 28 -21.47 18.43 -8.26
C LYS A 28 -21.85 19.88 -7.90
N GLU A 29 -23.11 20.20 -7.98
CA GLU A 29 -23.65 21.55 -7.76
C GLU A 29 -23.56 21.97 -6.28
N LYS A 30 -23.24 21.04 -5.38
CA LYS A 30 -23.20 21.26 -3.93
C LYS A 30 -21.81 21.06 -3.35
N LEU A 31 -20.81 21.18 -4.22
CA LEU A 31 -19.43 21.04 -3.71
C LEU A 31 -19.02 22.24 -2.90
N UNK A 32 -19.01 21.93 -1.73
CA UNK A 32 -18.57 22.90 -0.81
C UNK A 32 -17.39 22.40 -0.04
N GLU A 33 -16.88 23.29 0.68
CA GLU A 33 -15.85 22.83 1.60
C GLU A 33 -16.43 21.84 2.63
N PRO A 34 -15.82 20.68 2.82
CA PRO A 34 -16.35 19.69 3.76
C PRO A 34 -16.30 20.23 5.21
N ILE A 35 -17.37 20.01 5.96
CA ILE A 35 -17.48 20.47 7.34
C ILE A 35 -16.90 19.41 8.28
N LEU A 36 -15.89 19.79 9.06
CA LEU A 36 -15.31 18.90 10.05
C LEU A 36 -16.33 18.65 11.17
N LEU A 37 -16.72 17.40 11.39
CA LEU A 37 -17.64 16.98 12.43
C LEU A 37 -16.91 16.61 13.74
N TRP A 38 -15.86 15.80 13.60
CA TRP A 38 -15.05 15.38 14.75
C TRP A 38 -13.68 14.88 14.30
N GLU A 39 -12.76 14.87 15.25
CA GLU A 39 -11.47 14.21 15.16
C GLU A 39 -11.32 13.23 16.31
N SER A 40 -10.69 12.09 16.04
CA SER A 40 -10.45 11.08 17.07
C SER A 40 -9.33 11.52 18.04
N GLU A 41 -9.15 10.76 19.10
CA GLU A 41 -7.92 10.81 19.91
C GLU A 41 -6.70 10.54 19.01
N THR A 42 -5.53 10.85 19.51
CA THR A 42 -4.26 10.61 18.82
C THR A 42 -4.07 9.12 18.54
N ILE A 43 -3.77 8.80 17.29
CA ILE A 43 -3.57 7.43 16.79
C ILE A 43 -2.22 7.37 16.09
N PRO A 44 -1.34 6.42 16.45
CA PRO A 44 -0.06 6.28 15.74
C PRO A 44 -0.28 5.88 14.28
N SER A 45 0.54 6.43 13.38
CA SER A 45 0.44 6.21 11.94
C SER A 45 1.83 6.16 11.32
N GLY A 46 1.92 5.85 10.05
CA GLY A 46 3.21 5.77 9.35
C GLY A 46 4.11 4.70 9.97
N ASP A 47 5.31 5.07 10.31
CA ASP A 47 6.30 4.14 10.90
C ASP A 47 5.86 3.61 12.29
N GLU A 48 4.97 4.32 12.96
CA GLU A 48 4.53 3.95 14.31
C GLU A 48 3.19 3.22 14.35
N GLY A 49 2.38 3.30 13.27
CA GLY A 49 1.04 2.70 13.28
C GLY A 49 0.56 2.15 11.94
N GLY A 50 1.36 2.27 10.88
CA GLY A 50 0.98 1.76 9.56
C GLY A 50 0.14 2.74 8.75
N PHE A 51 -0.34 2.26 7.59
CA PHE A 51 -0.99 3.06 6.55
C PHE A 51 -2.35 2.48 6.12
N GLY A 52 -2.99 1.69 6.97
CA GLY A 52 -4.32 1.13 6.66
C GLY A 52 -5.40 2.21 6.60
N SER A 53 -6.41 2.01 5.76
CA SER A 53 -7.55 2.93 5.63
C SER A 53 -8.61 2.64 6.69
N VAL A 54 -9.48 3.62 6.92
CA VAL A 54 -10.63 3.47 7.81
C VAL A 54 -11.73 2.69 7.08
N ILE A 55 -12.46 1.83 7.80
CA ILE A 55 -13.66 1.17 7.31
C ILE A 55 -14.82 1.40 8.29
N SER A 56 -16.05 1.03 7.90
CA SER A 56 -17.24 1.29 8.73
C SER A 56 -18.36 0.30 8.47
N ASP A 57 -19.07 -0.05 9.55
CA ASP A 57 -20.34 -0.81 9.49
C ASP A 57 -21.57 0.10 9.45
N GLY A 58 -21.36 1.42 9.23
CA GLY A 58 -22.45 2.41 9.24
C GLY A 58 -22.83 2.94 10.63
N LYS A 59 -22.24 2.39 11.70
CA LYS A 59 -22.45 2.83 13.10
C LYS A 59 -21.12 3.13 13.79
N LYS A 60 -20.10 2.41 13.44
CA LYS A 60 -18.75 2.55 13.99
C LYS A 60 -17.75 2.69 12.85
N ALA A 61 -16.65 3.40 13.13
CA ALA A 61 -15.48 3.44 12.27
C ALA A 61 -14.40 2.53 12.87
N TYR A 62 -13.71 1.75 12.02
CA TYR A 62 -12.69 0.82 12.49
C TYR A 62 -11.37 1.10 11.78
N LEU A 63 -10.28 0.91 12.53
CA LEU A 63 -8.93 1.07 12.02
C LEU A 63 -8.01 0.00 12.58
N SER A 64 -7.25 -0.65 11.71
CA SER A 64 -6.20 -1.59 12.10
C SER A 64 -4.85 -0.88 12.11
N ILE A 65 -4.06 -1.09 13.16
CA ILE A 65 -2.79 -0.44 13.42
C ILE A 65 -1.76 -1.52 13.79
N VAL A 66 -0.54 -1.42 13.26
CA VAL A 66 0.61 -2.12 13.81
C VAL A 66 1.37 -1.09 14.66
N TRP A 67 1.02 -1.00 15.92
CA TRP A 67 1.51 0.05 16.82
C TRP A 67 2.91 -0.28 17.29
N HIS A 68 3.88 0.46 16.75
CA HIS A 68 5.27 0.34 17.16
C HIS A 68 5.57 1.36 18.27
N ARG A 69 6.27 0.89 19.30
CA ARG A 69 6.77 1.76 20.37
C ARG A 69 8.25 1.46 20.61
N ASP A 70 9.02 2.49 20.89
CA ASP A 70 10.43 2.36 21.21
C ASP A 70 10.59 2.47 22.74
N VAL A 71 11.01 1.38 23.37
CA VAL A 71 11.19 1.31 24.84
C VAL A 71 12.68 1.30 25.19
N PRO A 72 13.12 2.00 26.26
CA PRO A 72 14.53 2.05 26.62
C PRO A 72 15.15 0.65 26.83
N THR A 73 16.42 0.51 26.43
CA THR A 73 17.18 -0.74 26.63
C THR A 73 18.67 -0.44 26.67
N GLU A 74 19.44 -1.29 27.34
CA GLU A 74 20.90 -1.20 27.35
C GLU A 74 21.51 -1.70 26.05
N THR A 75 20.83 -2.63 25.36
CA THR A 75 21.31 -3.18 24.10
C THR A 75 21.19 -2.17 22.95
N ARG A 76 21.91 -2.45 21.85
CA ARG A 76 21.83 -1.66 20.63
C ARG A 76 21.48 -2.60 19.46
N UNK A 77 20.82 -2.22 18.42
CA UNK A 77 20.47 -2.99 17.33
C UNK A 77 20.54 -2.19 16.11
N ILE A 78 21.16 -2.60 15.25
CA ILE A 78 21.10 -2.05 13.89
C ILE A 78 19.83 -2.62 13.24
N SER A 79 18.74 -1.94 13.41
CA SER A 79 17.41 -2.40 12.94
C SER A 79 17.16 -2.02 11.48
N GLU A 80 16.19 -2.66 10.84
CA GLU A 80 15.73 -2.28 9.49
C GLU A 80 15.30 -0.80 9.43
N LEU A 81 14.62 -0.34 10.47
CA LEU A 81 14.19 1.06 10.55
C LEU A 81 15.38 2.00 10.63
N PHE A 82 16.40 1.65 11.45
CA PHE A 82 17.64 2.42 11.53
C PHE A 82 18.32 2.47 10.16
N LEU A 83 18.52 1.31 9.51
CA LEU A 83 19.18 1.26 8.19
C LEU A 83 18.47 2.15 7.16
N ARG A 84 17.14 2.11 7.15
CA ARG A 84 16.33 2.92 6.23
C ARG A 84 16.47 4.43 6.53
N LYS A 85 16.34 4.81 7.81
CA LYS A 85 16.44 6.22 8.23
C LYS A 85 17.87 6.79 8.05
N PHE A 86 18.87 5.94 8.28
CA PHE A 86 20.28 6.31 8.13
C PHE A 86 20.71 6.41 6.65
N GLY A 87 19.87 5.94 5.73
CA GLY A 87 20.18 5.94 4.29
C GLY A 87 21.02 4.75 3.84
N ALA A 88 21.13 3.71 4.68
CA ALA A 88 21.92 2.50 4.39
C ALA A 88 21.10 1.46 3.61
N ARG A 89 20.47 1.87 2.50
CA ARG A 89 19.68 0.98 1.65
C ARG A 89 20.60 0.11 0.80
N LYS A 90 20.36 -1.20 0.84
CA LYS A 90 21.17 -2.17 0.08
C LYS A 90 20.83 -2.10 -1.41
N VAL A 91 21.88 -2.04 -2.24
CA VAL A 91 21.75 -2.17 -3.69
C VAL A 91 21.79 -3.67 -4.02
N ASN A 92 20.72 -4.19 -4.58
CA ASN A 92 20.57 -5.61 -4.91
C ASN A 92 20.84 -5.82 -6.40
N LEU A 93 22.10 -5.67 -6.80
CA LEU A 93 22.61 -5.85 -8.16
C LEU A 93 23.89 -6.68 -8.11
N PRO A 94 24.33 -7.27 -9.23
CA PRO A 94 25.62 -7.94 -9.29
C PRO A 94 26.76 -7.04 -8.82
N SER A 95 27.75 -7.62 -8.15
CA SER A 95 28.86 -6.88 -7.54
C SER A 95 29.57 -5.96 -8.55
N GLU A 96 29.78 -6.46 -9.76
CA GLU A 96 30.45 -5.71 -10.83
C GLU A 96 29.73 -4.41 -11.16
N ILE A 97 28.38 -4.45 -11.21
CA ILE A 97 27.55 -3.27 -11.48
C ILE A 97 27.63 -2.31 -10.30
N VAL A 98 27.56 -2.83 -9.07
CA VAL A 98 27.63 -2.01 -7.84
C VAL A 98 28.98 -1.30 -7.75
N GLU A 99 30.08 -2.03 -7.99
CA GLU A 99 31.43 -1.48 -7.95
C GLU A 99 31.63 -0.42 -9.03
N LYS A 100 31.14 -0.69 -10.23
CA LYS A 100 31.20 0.30 -11.32
C LYS A 100 30.39 1.54 -10.95
N ALA A 101 29.18 1.37 -10.42
CA ALA A 101 28.35 2.51 -10.00
C ALA A 101 29.08 3.36 -8.95
N GLU A 102 29.78 2.73 -7.99
CA GLU A 102 30.53 3.44 -6.96
C GLU A 102 31.74 4.20 -7.55
N ARG A 103 32.51 3.55 -8.41
CA ARG A 103 33.64 4.22 -9.09
C ARG A 103 33.16 5.44 -9.88
N ASP A 104 32.09 5.26 -10.67
CA ASP A 104 31.57 6.33 -11.51
C ASP A 104 30.99 7.46 -10.67
N ARG A 105 30.28 7.14 -9.58
CA ARG A 105 29.72 8.10 -8.63
C ARG A 105 30.82 8.98 -7.99
N LEU A 106 31.91 8.33 -7.57
CA LEU A 106 33.01 9.04 -6.89
C LEU A 106 33.83 9.91 -7.86
N SER A 107 33.85 9.54 -9.15
CA SER A 107 34.57 10.27 -10.19
C SER A 107 33.73 11.33 -10.89
N LEU A 108 32.43 11.46 -10.54
CA LEU A 108 31.55 12.45 -11.16
C LEU A 108 32.12 13.87 -11.02
N ASN A 109 32.08 14.58 -12.13
CA ASN A 109 32.50 16.00 -12.13
C ASN A 109 31.55 16.79 -11.23
N PRO A 110 32.05 17.48 -10.20
CA PRO A 110 31.20 18.24 -9.28
C PRO A 110 30.37 19.37 -9.93
N ARG A 111 30.73 19.76 -11.15
CA ARG A 111 30.00 20.78 -11.92
C ARG A 111 28.78 20.19 -12.66
N LEU A 112 28.69 18.86 -12.74
CA LEU A 112 27.55 18.20 -13.39
C LEU A 112 26.35 18.24 -12.43
N ARG A 113 25.37 19.08 -12.72
CA ARG A 113 24.19 19.29 -11.84
C ARG A 113 22.91 19.47 -12.66
N GLY A 114 21.79 19.38 -11.97
CA GLY A 114 20.44 19.59 -12.57
C GLY A 114 20.16 18.65 -13.72
N THR A 115 19.56 19.18 -14.77
CA THR A 115 19.13 18.40 -15.94
C THR A 115 20.28 17.61 -16.59
N LYS A 116 21.48 18.18 -16.62
CA LYS A 116 22.65 17.49 -17.20
C LYS A 116 23.04 16.25 -16.38
N LEU A 117 22.95 16.36 -15.05
CA LEU A 117 23.17 15.20 -14.18
C LEU A 117 22.07 14.16 -14.36
N ASP A 118 20.82 14.59 -14.46
CA ASP A 118 19.69 13.67 -14.68
C ASP A 118 19.86 12.89 -16.01
N GLN A 119 20.22 13.60 -17.09
CA GLN A 119 20.48 12.97 -18.39
C GLN A 119 21.62 11.95 -18.31
N TRP A 120 22.72 12.32 -17.63
CA TRP A 120 23.85 11.39 -17.44
C TRP A 120 23.42 10.15 -16.66
N ILE A 121 22.63 10.33 -15.60
CA ILE A 121 22.10 9.21 -14.79
C ILE A 121 21.24 8.29 -15.66
N ASP A 122 20.31 8.87 -16.43
CA ASP A 122 19.43 8.09 -17.30
C ASP A 122 20.25 7.27 -18.32
N GLN A 123 21.23 7.89 -18.94
CA GLN A 123 22.14 7.20 -19.88
C GLN A 123 22.91 6.07 -19.18
N TRP A 124 23.41 6.35 -17.97
CA TRP A 124 24.14 5.35 -17.19
C TRP A 124 23.26 4.15 -16.87
N LEU A 125 22.03 4.40 -16.41
CA LEU A 125 21.07 3.33 -16.07
C LEU A 125 20.68 2.51 -17.31
N GLU A 126 20.47 3.17 -18.46
CA GLU A 126 20.17 2.47 -19.72
C GLU A 126 21.33 1.59 -20.21
N SER A 127 22.57 2.06 -20.01
CA SER A 127 23.75 1.36 -20.52
C SER A 127 24.18 0.17 -19.67
N HIS A 128 23.80 0.15 -18.37
CA HIS A 128 24.37 -0.82 -17.42
C HIS A 128 23.34 -1.71 -16.74
N LEU A 129 22.04 -1.41 -16.86
CA LEU A 129 20.99 -2.18 -16.20
C LEU A 129 20.03 -2.76 -17.23
N ASP A 130 19.63 -4.02 -17.02
CA ASP A 130 18.51 -4.55 -17.76
C ASP A 130 17.19 -3.88 -17.31
N PRO A 131 16.10 -3.99 -18.08
CA PRO A 131 14.83 -3.32 -17.73
C PRO A 131 14.32 -3.65 -16.31
N ARG A 132 14.51 -4.89 -15.87
CA ARG A 132 14.05 -5.32 -14.53
C ARG A 132 14.92 -4.71 -13.43
N GLN A 133 16.23 -4.73 -13.61
CA GLN A 133 17.17 -4.10 -12.68
C GLN A 133 16.91 -2.60 -12.58
N LYS A 134 16.71 -1.94 -13.71
CA LYS A 134 16.40 -0.51 -13.78
C LYS A 134 15.09 -0.19 -13.03
N MET A 135 14.05 -0.99 -13.25
CA MET A 135 12.75 -0.81 -12.59
C MET A 135 12.87 -0.94 -11.06
N VAL A 136 13.66 -1.92 -10.58
CA VAL A 136 13.72 -2.22 -9.13
C VAL A 136 14.76 -1.37 -8.40
N GLN A 137 15.90 -1.08 -9.03
CA GLN A 137 17.04 -0.45 -8.39
C GLN A 137 17.40 0.92 -8.98
N GLY A 138 16.82 1.29 -10.12
CA GLY A 138 17.18 2.53 -10.81
C GLY A 138 17.03 3.78 -9.95
N ASP A 139 15.90 3.92 -9.25
CA ASP A 139 15.67 5.08 -8.38
C ASP A 139 16.68 5.17 -7.24
N LEU A 140 17.09 4.02 -6.68
CA LEU A 140 18.09 3.98 -5.62
C LEU A 140 19.46 4.42 -6.14
N LEU A 141 19.88 3.88 -7.29
CA LEU A 141 21.15 4.29 -7.90
C LEU A 141 21.14 5.77 -8.32
N ALA A 142 20.03 6.22 -8.93
CA ALA A 142 19.88 7.64 -9.29
C ALA A 142 20.04 8.54 -8.07
N SER A 143 19.41 8.16 -6.95
CA SER A 143 19.55 8.90 -5.69
C SER A 143 21.01 8.94 -5.21
N ARG A 144 21.72 7.79 -5.31
CA ARG A 144 23.13 7.73 -4.90
C ARG A 144 24.01 8.61 -5.79
N PHE A 145 23.80 8.60 -7.11
CA PHE A 145 24.52 9.47 -8.03
C PHE A 145 24.29 10.96 -7.71
N LYS A 146 23.04 11.33 -7.42
CA LYS A 146 22.69 12.72 -7.05
C LYS A 146 23.36 13.16 -5.74
N GLN A 147 23.51 12.24 -4.79
CA GLN A 147 24.20 12.52 -3.53
C GLN A 147 25.73 12.62 -3.71
N GLY A 148 26.27 12.07 -4.80
CA GLY A 148 27.71 12.11 -5.06
C GLY A 148 28.50 11.55 -3.87
N LYS A 149 29.53 12.27 -3.44
CA LYS A 149 30.39 11.85 -2.32
C LYS A 149 29.68 11.78 -0.97
N LEU A 150 28.48 12.36 -0.84
CA LEU A 150 27.71 12.33 0.41
C LEU A 150 26.96 11.00 0.61
N ALA A 151 26.78 10.19 -0.45
CA ALA A 151 26.16 8.88 -0.31
C ALA A 151 27.05 7.95 0.50
N LEU A 152 26.45 7.18 1.42
CA LEU A 152 27.19 6.20 2.23
C LEU A 152 27.98 5.22 1.33
N PRO A 153 29.26 4.96 1.64
CA PRO A 153 30.00 3.94 0.89
C PRO A 153 29.34 2.57 0.94
N VAL A 154 29.41 1.83 -0.15
CA VAL A 154 28.79 0.49 -0.23
C VAL A 154 29.34 -0.47 0.82
N GLU A 155 30.63 -0.35 1.16
CA GLU A 155 31.23 -1.21 2.18
C GLU A 155 30.64 -0.95 3.57
N VAL A 156 30.34 0.32 3.89
CA VAL A 156 29.65 0.67 5.13
C VAL A 156 28.26 0.04 5.14
N ILE A 157 27.53 0.15 4.02
CA ILE A 157 26.19 -0.45 3.90
C ILE A 157 26.28 -1.97 4.11
N LYS A 158 27.24 -2.64 3.46
CA LYS A 158 27.45 -4.09 3.61
C LYS A 158 27.71 -4.48 5.07
N SER A 159 28.63 -3.76 5.74
CA SER A 159 28.97 -4.04 7.15
C SER A 159 27.76 -3.85 8.07
N LEU A 160 27.03 -2.75 7.90
CA LEU A 160 25.81 -2.50 8.70
C LEU A 160 24.76 -3.60 8.47
N HIS A 161 24.54 -4.02 7.22
CA HIS A 161 23.60 -5.10 6.91
C HIS A 161 24.04 -6.46 7.45
N ALA A 162 25.34 -6.73 7.56
CA ALA A 162 25.86 -7.96 8.17
C ALA A 162 25.51 -8.05 9.66
N MET A 163 25.32 -6.89 10.32
CA MET A 163 24.93 -6.82 11.73
C MET A 163 23.44 -6.53 11.92
N LYS A 164 22.67 -6.52 10.84
CA LYS A 164 21.23 -6.24 10.91
C LYS A 164 20.54 -7.18 11.90
N ASN A 165 19.83 -6.60 12.85
CA ASN A 165 19.05 -7.28 13.90
C ASN A 165 19.87 -8.14 14.87
N LYS A 166 21.20 -8.09 14.80
CA LYS A 166 22.04 -8.73 15.80
C LYS A 166 22.23 -7.75 16.97
N PRO A 167 22.02 -8.19 18.22
CA PRO A 167 22.15 -7.28 19.35
C PRO A 167 23.62 -7.07 19.75
N PHE A 168 23.97 -5.84 19.98
CA PHE A 168 25.16 -5.46 20.77
C PHE A 168 24.71 -5.39 22.23
N ARG A 169 25.53 -5.88 23.15
CA ARG A 169 25.19 -5.93 24.58
C ARG A 169 25.06 -4.55 25.23
N SER A 170 25.80 -3.56 24.68
CA SER A 170 25.86 -2.21 25.20
C SER A 170 26.29 -1.23 24.11
N GLN A 171 26.25 0.06 24.42
CA GLN A 171 26.84 1.11 23.56
C GLN A 171 28.33 0.84 23.33
N SER A 172 29.08 0.55 24.39
CA SER A 172 30.53 0.30 24.27
C SER A 172 30.83 -0.89 23.33
N HIS A 173 29.99 -1.94 23.33
CA HIS A 173 30.17 -3.08 22.43
C HIS A 173 29.90 -2.68 20.96
N LEU A 174 28.94 -1.79 20.72
CA LEU A 174 28.70 -1.23 19.38
C LEU A 174 29.90 -0.39 18.94
N ASP A 175 30.42 0.48 19.84
CA ASP A 175 31.52 1.39 19.53
C ASP A 175 32.81 0.61 19.25
N GLU A 176 33.08 -0.44 20.02
CA GLU A 176 34.21 -1.35 19.80
C GLU A 176 34.11 -2.02 18.41
N TRP A 177 32.92 -2.48 18.05
CA TRP A 177 32.70 -3.10 16.74
C TRP A 177 32.91 -2.07 15.62
N LEU A 178 32.35 -0.86 15.76
CA LEU A 178 32.53 0.22 14.77
C LEU A 178 34.01 0.58 14.59
N GLY A 179 34.77 0.66 15.67
CA GLY A 179 36.19 0.97 15.63
C GLY A 179 37.04 -0.04 14.85
N LYS A 180 36.54 -1.29 14.74
CA LYS A 180 37.22 -2.35 13.98
C LYS A 180 36.87 -2.38 12.49
N GLN A 181 35.92 -1.54 12.03
CA GLN A 181 35.46 -1.59 10.63
C GLN A 181 36.33 -0.79 9.66
N GLY A 182 37.23 0.06 10.14
CA GLY A 182 38.05 0.91 9.27
C GLY A 182 37.29 2.06 8.63
N PHE A 183 36.14 2.43 9.19
CA PHE A 183 35.36 3.56 8.71
C PHE A 183 36.00 4.88 9.11
N ASP A 184 35.71 5.93 8.35
CA ASP A 184 36.07 7.30 8.73
C ASP A 184 35.55 7.62 10.14
N GLN A 185 36.38 8.31 10.96
CA GLN A 185 36.04 8.59 12.37
C GLN A 185 34.73 9.37 12.50
N SER A 186 34.49 10.35 11.63
CA SER A 186 33.23 11.12 11.68
C SER A 186 32.02 10.25 11.40
N LEU A 187 32.18 9.25 10.52
CA LEU A 187 31.13 8.30 10.21
C LEU A 187 30.88 7.32 11.36
N VAL A 188 31.95 6.87 12.04
CA VAL A 188 31.85 6.03 13.26
C VAL A 188 31.00 6.76 14.30
N GLU A 189 31.35 8.01 14.58
CA GLU A 189 30.63 8.83 15.57
C GLU A 189 29.15 9.01 15.17
N LYS A 190 28.91 9.30 13.90
CA LYS A 190 27.55 9.50 13.38
C LYS A 190 26.71 8.22 13.53
N ILE A 191 27.27 7.05 13.19
CA ILE A 191 26.57 5.77 13.34
C ILE A 191 26.29 5.51 14.83
N SER A 192 27.32 5.62 15.66
CA SER A 192 27.23 5.39 17.11
C SER A 192 26.10 6.22 17.74
N GLN A 193 26.05 7.51 17.44
CA GLN A 193 25.03 8.42 17.97
C GLN A 193 23.64 8.19 17.38
N SER A 194 23.55 7.67 16.15
CA SER A 194 22.28 7.46 15.46
C SER A 194 21.61 6.14 15.81
N VAL A 195 22.36 5.15 16.32
CA VAL A 195 21.74 3.88 16.75
C VAL A 195 21.01 4.14 18.06
N PRO A 196 19.67 3.97 18.10
CA PRO A 196 18.90 4.41 19.27
C PRO A 196 19.15 3.54 20.51
N PRO A 197 19.12 4.15 21.72
CA PRO A 197 19.18 3.40 22.98
C PRO A 197 17.82 2.81 23.34
N THR A 198 17.08 2.32 22.37
CA THR A 198 15.73 1.80 22.54
C THR A 198 15.58 0.49 21.77
N LYS A 199 14.68 -0.33 22.26
CA LYS A 199 14.22 -1.57 21.60
C LYS A 199 12.81 -1.31 21.07
N ARG A 200 12.58 -1.60 19.80
CA ARG A 200 11.25 -1.48 19.21
C ARG A 200 10.39 -2.68 19.58
N ILE A 201 9.18 -2.42 20.07
CA ILE A 201 8.14 -3.42 20.31
C ILE A 201 6.93 -3.08 19.43
N ALA A 202 6.04 -4.03 19.23
CA ALA A 202 4.84 -3.81 18.44
C ALA A 202 3.62 -4.51 19.04
N GLU A 203 2.45 -3.93 18.78
CA GLU A 203 1.14 -4.51 19.06
C GLU A 203 0.31 -4.45 17.79
N ASP A 204 -0.41 -5.51 17.48
CA ASP A 204 -1.44 -5.50 16.43
C ASP A 204 -2.73 -5.04 17.10
N VAL A 205 -3.23 -3.87 16.71
CA VAL A 205 -4.33 -3.18 17.37
C VAL A 205 -5.46 -2.92 16.39
N VAL A 206 -6.70 -3.13 16.81
CA VAL A 206 -7.88 -2.63 16.11
C VAL A 206 -8.62 -1.70 17.04
N LEU A 207 -8.98 -0.54 16.52
CA LEU A 207 -9.79 0.47 17.23
C LEU A 207 -11.19 0.49 16.61
N ALA A 208 -12.20 0.61 17.47
CA ALA A 208 -13.56 0.93 17.06
C ALA A 208 -13.96 2.26 17.67
N LEU A 209 -14.41 3.18 16.82
CA LEU A 209 -14.84 4.51 17.20
C LEU A 209 -16.33 4.68 16.87
N ASN A 210 -17.03 5.42 17.67
CA ASN A 210 -18.42 5.81 17.39
C ASN A 210 -18.43 6.71 16.14
N LEU A 211 -19.23 6.38 15.14
CA LEU A 211 -19.26 7.09 13.85
C LEU A 211 -19.73 8.54 13.97
N ASP A 212 -20.54 8.85 14.96
CA ASP A 212 -21.11 10.20 15.09
C ASP A 212 -20.26 11.13 15.97
N THR A 213 -19.45 10.56 16.89
CA THR A 213 -18.70 11.36 17.86
C THR A 213 -17.18 11.20 17.78
N GLY A 214 -16.68 10.18 17.07
CA GLY A 214 -15.25 9.88 17.04
C GLY A 214 -14.68 9.26 18.32
N LYS A 215 -15.49 9.10 19.37
CA LYS A 215 -15.04 8.54 20.65
C LYS A 215 -14.80 7.04 20.53
N ARG A 216 -13.70 6.57 21.16
CA ARG A 216 -13.38 5.14 21.17
C ARG A 216 -14.42 4.33 21.93
N ILE A 217 -14.93 3.27 21.30
CA ILE A 217 -15.86 2.30 21.90
C ILE A 217 -15.07 1.17 22.53
N TRP A 218 -14.12 0.60 21.77
CA TRP A 218 -13.22 -0.45 22.25
C TRP A 218 -11.89 -0.44 21.50
N LYS A 219 -10.91 -1.08 22.10
CA LYS A 219 -9.58 -1.35 21.54
C LYS A 219 -9.26 -2.82 21.75
N ALA A 220 -8.98 -3.54 20.69
CA ALA A 220 -8.45 -4.90 20.72
C ALA A 220 -6.96 -4.85 20.49
N SER A 221 -6.17 -5.68 21.18
CA SER A 221 -4.72 -5.67 21.06
C SER A 221 -4.15 -7.07 21.20
N LEU A 222 -3.19 -7.40 20.33
CA LEU A 222 -2.40 -8.64 20.34
C LEU A 222 -0.92 -8.27 20.28
N GLU A 223 -0.06 -9.04 20.93
CA GLU A 223 1.39 -8.86 20.85
C GLU A 223 1.84 -9.03 19.39
N GLY A 224 2.37 -7.96 18.80
CA GLY A 224 2.84 -7.94 17.42
C GLY A 224 4.35 -8.19 17.30
N LYS A 225 4.79 -8.30 16.05
CA LYS A 225 6.21 -8.45 15.74
C LYS A 225 6.75 -7.12 15.21
N PRO A 226 7.78 -6.54 15.85
CA PRO A 226 8.38 -5.31 15.35
C PRO A 226 9.00 -5.53 13.96
N SER A 227 8.79 -4.56 13.07
CA SER A 227 9.40 -4.57 11.75
C SER A 227 9.95 -3.19 11.41
N GLY A 228 10.80 -3.13 10.42
CA GLY A 228 11.36 -1.87 9.91
C GLY A 228 10.39 -1.11 9.03
N ARG A 229 9.25 -1.70 8.68
CA ARG A 229 8.24 -1.10 7.84
C ARG A 229 6.86 -1.52 8.33
N SER A 230 5.98 -0.54 8.51
CA SER A 230 4.63 -0.78 9.01
C SER A 230 3.71 -1.36 7.94
N SER A 231 2.67 -2.06 8.38
CA SER A 231 1.64 -2.60 7.52
C SER A 231 0.78 -1.49 6.90
N SER A 232 0.30 -1.72 5.69
CA SER A 232 -0.70 -0.88 5.03
C SER A 232 -2.04 -1.62 4.87
N SER A 233 -2.20 -2.78 5.50
CA SER A 233 -3.42 -3.57 5.42
C SER A 233 -4.61 -2.82 6.01
N THR A 234 -5.73 -2.87 5.30
CA THR A 234 -7.02 -2.38 5.78
C THR A 234 -7.88 -3.60 6.12
N PRO A 235 -8.54 -3.63 7.27
CA PRO A 235 -9.36 -4.79 7.62
C PRO A 235 -10.61 -4.90 6.76
N CYS A 236 -11.32 -6.03 6.86
CA CYS A 236 -12.66 -6.18 6.28
C CYS A 236 -13.65 -6.66 7.32
N ILE A 237 -14.90 -6.26 7.11
CA ILE A 237 -16.04 -6.63 7.95
C ILE A 237 -16.98 -7.50 7.13
N ASP A 238 -17.44 -8.60 7.73
CA ASP A 238 -18.56 -9.34 7.21
C ASP A 238 -19.41 -9.86 8.38
N ARG A 239 -20.71 -9.60 8.32
CA ARG A 239 -21.65 -9.94 9.40
C ARG A 239 -21.18 -9.26 10.71
N GLU A 240 -20.99 -10.00 11.79
CA GLU A 240 -20.58 -9.48 13.09
C GLU A 240 -19.08 -9.68 13.39
N GLN A 241 -18.27 -9.90 12.35
CA GLN A 241 -16.86 -10.18 12.46
C GLN A 241 -16.01 -9.19 11.67
N LEU A 242 -14.83 -8.85 12.20
CA LEU A 242 -13.82 -8.07 11.53
C LEU A 242 -12.56 -8.92 11.39
N PHE A 243 -11.98 -8.93 10.19
CA PHE A 243 -10.76 -9.67 9.88
C PHE A 243 -9.65 -8.70 9.55
N ALA A 244 -8.50 -8.87 10.18
CA ALA A 244 -7.36 -7.98 10.02
C ALA A 244 -6.06 -8.75 9.81
N VAL A 245 -5.17 -8.16 9.01
CA VAL A 245 -3.80 -8.63 8.84
C VAL A 245 -2.90 -7.66 9.59
N GLY A 246 -2.21 -8.17 10.59
CA GLY A 246 -1.32 -7.41 11.46
C GLY A 246 0.14 -7.50 11.01
N SER A 247 1.04 -7.38 11.99
CA SER A 247 2.49 -7.38 11.76
C SER A 247 3.00 -8.72 11.19
N ASN A 248 2.55 -9.83 11.79
CA ASN A 248 2.89 -11.19 11.35
C ASN A 248 1.76 -12.15 11.72
N ARG A 249 0.53 -11.73 11.53
CA ARG A 249 -0.65 -12.56 11.80
C ARG A 249 -1.86 -12.12 10.99
N ILE A 250 -2.83 -13.03 10.86
CA ILE A 250 -4.20 -12.72 10.48
C ILE A 250 -5.09 -13.08 11.69
N PHE A 251 -6.12 -12.29 11.95
CA PHE A 251 -6.95 -12.50 13.14
C PHE A 251 -8.37 -12.00 12.94
N CYS A 252 -9.28 -12.50 13.75
CA CYS A 252 -10.70 -12.20 13.72
C CYS A 252 -11.16 -11.61 15.06
N ILE A 253 -11.99 -10.57 14.98
CA ILE A 253 -12.52 -9.83 16.14
C ILE A 253 -14.04 -9.77 16.04
N GLY A 254 -14.72 -9.96 17.17
CA GLY A 254 -16.16 -9.71 17.28
C GLY A 254 -16.45 -8.20 17.27
N LEU A 255 -17.30 -7.72 16.35
CA LEU A 255 -17.60 -6.30 16.17
C LEU A 255 -18.22 -5.63 17.39
N LYS A 256 -18.97 -6.39 18.20
CA LYS A 256 -19.73 -5.85 19.33
C LYS A 256 -18.80 -5.43 20.48
N THR A 257 -17.86 -6.30 20.84
CA THR A 257 -17.05 -6.15 22.06
C THR A 257 -15.57 -5.88 21.79
N GLY A 258 -15.08 -6.22 20.60
CA GLY A 258 -13.65 -6.18 20.30
C GLY A 258 -12.89 -7.41 20.80
N GLU A 259 -13.60 -8.48 21.19
CA GLU A 259 -12.94 -9.70 21.66
C GLU A 259 -12.26 -10.41 20.48
N ILE A 260 -11.08 -10.98 20.74
CA ILE A 260 -10.35 -11.78 19.74
C ILE A 260 -11.04 -13.15 19.67
N LEU A 261 -11.60 -13.47 18.50
CA LEU A 261 -12.27 -14.76 18.29
C LEU A 261 -11.26 -15.84 17.92
N TRP A 262 -10.28 -15.48 17.10
CA TRP A 262 -9.13 -16.33 16.77
C TRP A 262 -7.99 -15.47 16.22
N ASP A 263 -6.76 -15.98 16.30
CA ASP A 263 -5.59 -15.42 15.63
C ASP A 263 -4.67 -16.52 15.11
N ARG A 264 -4.00 -16.22 14.01
CA ARG A 264 -3.06 -17.15 13.39
C ARG A 264 -1.77 -16.43 13.01
N ARG A 265 -0.65 -16.90 13.51
CA ARG A 265 0.66 -16.36 13.19
C ARG A 265 1.06 -16.74 11.78
N LEU A 266 1.79 -15.83 11.12
CA LEU A 266 2.29 -15.97 9.76
C LEU A 266 3.82 -15.83 9.78
N ASP A 267 4.49 -16.52 8.86
CA ASP A 267 5.94 -16.41 8.70
C ASP A 267 6.36 -15.23 7.84
N VAL A 268 5.44 -14.32 7.58
CA VAL A 268 5.63 -13.12 6.76
C VAL A 268 5.31 -11.88 7.59
N GLU A 269 6.06 -10.81 7.37
CA GLU A 269 5.89 -9.54 8.08
C GLU A 269 5.81 -8.36 7.13
N SER A 270 5.37 -7.21 7.62
CA SER A 270 5.26 -5.95 6.85
C SER A 270 4.34 -6.09 5.64
N MET A 271 3.13 -6.61 5.87
CA MET A 271 2.15 -6.82 4.80
C MET A 271 1.32 -5.58 4.51
N ALA A 272 1.00 -5.39 3.24
CA ALA A 272 0.13 -4.30 2.77
C ALA A 272 -1.19 -4.83 2.18
N THR A 273 -1.31 -6.13 1.98
CA THR A 273 -2.52 -6.80 1.49
C THR A 273 -3.68 -6.62 2.47
N SER A 274 -4.86 -6.34 1.94
CA SER A 274 -6.11 -6.24 2.72
C SER A 274 -6.92 -7.51 2.48
N PRO A 275 -7.39 -8.18 3.53
CA PRO A 275 -8.16 -9.44 3.37
C PRO A 275 -9.53 -9.17 2.75
N VAL A 276 -10.09 -10.17 2.08
CA VAL A 276 -11.45 -10.14 1.53
C VAL A 276 -12.25 -11.30 2.12
N CYS A 277 -13.52 -11.02 2.49
CA CYS A 277 -14.45 -12.04 2.98
C CYS A 277 -15.25 -12.61 1.81
N LEU A 278 -15.38 -13.93 1.81
CA LEU A 278 -16.10 -14.65 0.75
C LEU A 278 -16.71 -15.92 1.35
N UNK A 279 -18.01 -15.98 1.53
CA UNK A 279 -18.66 -16.97 2.01
C UNK A 279 -18.34 -17.31 3.37
N ASP A 280 -17.75 -18.47 3.46
CA ASP A 280 -17.23 -19.04 4.74
C ASP A 280 -15.73 -18.84 4.92
N LYS A 281 -15.11 -18.05 4.05
CA LYS A 281 -13.67 -17.87 3.99
C LYS A 281 -13.27 -16.41 4.19
N VAL A 282 -12.04 -16.19 4.68
CA VAL A 282 -11.33 -14.93 4.54
C VAL A 282 -10.05 -15.22 3.75
N ILE A 283 -9.84 -14.47 2.68
CA ILE A 283 -8.73 -14.71 1.73
C ILE A 283 -7.77 -13.53 1.75
N ALA A 284 -6.48 -13.83 1.82
CA ALA A 284 -5.44 -12.79 1.85
C ALA A 284 -4.17 -13.26 1.15
N LEU A 285 -3.43 -12.30 0.59
CA LEU A 285 -2.12 -12.55 -0.01
C LEU A 285 -1.04 -12.29 1.07
N VAL A 286 -0.80 -13.28 1.91
CA VAL A 286 0.02 -13.16 3.11
C VAL A 286 1.29 -14.04 3.01
N GLY A 287 2.15 -13.67 2.06
CA GLY A 287 3.23 -14.52 1.59
C GLY A 287 2.76 -15.28 0.37
N ASN A 288 1.88 -16.26 0.58
CA ASN A 288 1.14 -16.95 -0.48
C ASN A 288 -0.33 -16.54 -0.45
N LEU A 289 -1.05 -16.76 -1.54
CA LEU A 289 -2.50 -16.55 -1.55
C LEU A 289 -3.15 -17.67 -0.75
N THR A 290 -3.81 -17.31 0.35
CA THR A 290 -4.31 -18.27 1.33
C THR A 290 -5.76 -17.94 1.69
N ALA A 291 -6.59 -18.98 1.77
CA ALA A 291 -7.96 -18.90 2.30
C ALA A 291 -8.00 -19.54 3.69
N TYR A 292 -8.58 -18.83 4.61
CA TYR A 292 -8.76 -19.25 6.00
C TYR A 292 -10.25 -19.43 6.29
N ASN A 293 -10.57 -20.41 7.08
CA ASN A 293 -11.93 -20.60 7.62
C ASN A 293 -12.27 -19.39 8.52
N ARG A 294 -13.34 -18.69 8.21
CA ARG A 294 -13.71 -17.47 8.93
C ARG A 294 -14.05 -17.69 10.41
N SER A 295 -14.47 -18.90 10.79
CA SER A 295 -14.91 -19.18 12.16
C SER A 295 -13.76 -19.53 13.11
N ASN A 296 -12.64 -20.10 12.60
CA ASN A 296 -11.55 -20.58 13.47
C ASN A 296 -10.13 -20.25 12.95
N GLY A 297 -10.00 -19.64 11.77
CA GLY A 297 -8.70 -19.25 11.20
C GLY A 297 -7.90 -20.41 10.61
N GLU A 298 -8.44 -21.62 10.53
CA GLU A 298 -7.73 -22.74 9.90
C GLU A 298 -7.56 -22.52 8.40
N VAL A 299 -6.43 -22.96 7.84
CA VAL A 299 -6.18 -22.88 6.41
C VAL A 299 -7.09 -23.85 5.69
N ILE A 300 -7.91 -23.36 4.77
CA ILE A 300 -8.75 -24.18 3.88
C ILE A 300 -7.91 -24.60 2.66
N TRP A 301 -7.26 -23.61 2.06
CA TRP A 301 -6.28 -23.84 0.97
C TRP A 301 -5.24 -22.75 0.95
N GLU A 302 -4.08 -23.09 0.38
CA GLU A 302 -2.98 -22.16 0.14
C GLU A 302 -2.38 -22.47 -1.22
N ASN A 303 -2.14 -21.42 -2.03
CA ASN A 303 -1.52 -21.60 -3.35
C ASN A 303 -0.11 -20.99 -3.34
N PRO A 304 0.96 -21.81 -3.29
CA PRO A 304 2.34 -21.33 -3.20
C PRO A 304 2.89 -20.73 -4.52
N GLU A 305 2.20 -20.94 -5.65
CA GLU A 305 2.58 -20.32 -6.92
C GLU A 305 2.25 -18.82 -6.94
N ILE A 306 1.32 -18.37 -6.08
CA ILE A 306 0.84 -17.00 -6.04
C ILE A 306 1.39 -16.33 -4.79
N SER A 307 2.51 -15.65 -4.94
CA SER A 307 3.20 -15.05 -3.78
C SER A 307 3.23 -13.52 -3.84
N GLY A 308 3.15 -12.91 -2.67
CA GLY A 308 3.20 -11.47 -2.52
C GLY A 308 2.76 -11.02 -1.13
N LYS A 309 2.73 -9.70 -0.94
CA LYS A 309 2.28 -9.14 0.34
C LYS A 309 1.74 -7.72 0.20
N ALA A 310 1.34 -7.31 -1.01
CA ALA A 310 0.89 -5.94 -1.27
C ALA A 310 -0.41 -5.85 -2.07
N GLY A 311 -0.51 -6.50 -3.21
CA GLY A 311 -1.76 -6.52 -3.99
C GLY A 311 -2.86 -7.22 -3.19
N SER A 312 -4.02 -6.59 -3.07
CA SER A 312 -5.14 -7.19 -2.32
C SER A 312 -5.99 -8.06 -3.25
N PRO A 313 -6.44 -9.23 -2.80
CA PRO A 313 -7.35 -10.04 -3.63
C PRO A 313 -8.73 -9.38 -3.73
N ILE A 314 -9.41 -9.61 -4.85
CA ILE A 314 -10.82 -9.25 -5.05
C ILE A 314 -11.58 -10.51 -5.45
N SER A 315 -12.89 -10.54 -5.22
CA SER A 315 -13.73 -11.68 -5.61
C SER A 315 -14.91 -11.20 -6.46
N PHE A 316 -15.33 -12.06 -7.39
CA PHE A 316 -16.48 -11.79 -8.25
C PHE A 316 -16.96 -13.09 -8.90
N ASP A 317 -18.15 -13.05 -9.51
CA ASP A 317 -18.67 -14.17 -10.30
C ASP A 317 -18.08 -14.15 -11.71
N PHE A 318 -17.50 -15.26 -12.13
CA PHE A 318 -17.00 -15.46 -13.48
C PHE A 318 -17.76 -16.63 -14.13
N HIS A 319 -18.79 -16.30 -14.90
CA HIS A 319 -19.66 -17.27 -15.60
C HIS A 319 -20.25 -18.32 -14.66
N GLY A 320 -20.77 -17.90 -13.50
CA GLY A 320 -21.40 -18.79 -12.52
C GLY A 320 -20.40 -19.48 -11.58
N ARG A 321 -19.12 -19.09 -11.65
CA ARG A 321 -18.06 -19.62 -10.79
C ARG A 321 -17.52 -18.48 -9.93
N GLU A 322 -17.54 -18.65 -8.63
CA GLU A 322 -17.02 -17.64 -7.71
C GLU A 322 -15.50 -17.69 -7.71
N VAL A 323 -14.86 -16.61 -8.13
CA VAL A 323 -13.40 -16.56 -8.34
C VAL A 323 -12.73 -15.46 -7.52
N VAL A 324 -11.42 -15.60 -7.36
CA VAL A 324 -10.58 -14.58 -6.73
C VAL A 324 -9.53 -14.13 -7.73
N ALA A 325 -9.47 -12.82 -7.99
CA ALA A 325 -8.38 -12.24 -8.77
C ALA A 325 -7.34 -11.66 -7.81
N CYS A 326 -6.07 -11.94 -8.09
CA CYS A 326 -4.97 -11.54 -7.23
C CYS A 326 -3.78 -11.06 -8.05
N ASN A 327 -3.35 -9.80 -7.83
CA ASN A 327 -2.14 -9.27 -8.45
C ASN A 327 -0.95 -9.59 -7.53
N SER A 328 -0.24 -10.63 -7.86
CA SER A 328 0.91 -11.11 -7.10
C SER A 328 2.14 -10.20 -7.29
N SER A 329 3.28 -10.59 -6.75
CA SER A 329 4.52 -9.86 -6.99
C SER A 329 5.00 -9.92 -8.45
N LYS A 330 4.51 -10.90 -9.24
CA LYS A 330 4.98 -11.17 -10.61
C LYS A 330 3.90 -11.11 -11.69
N LYS A 331 2.71 -11.64 -11.40
CA LYS A 331 1.62 -11.84 -12.39
C LYS A 331 0.26 -11.54 -11.78
N LEU A 332 -0.72 -11.33 -12.64
CA LEU A 332 -2.13 -11.36 -12.27
C LEU A 332 -2.64 -12.80 -12.40
N PHE A 333 -3.35 -13.27 -11.39
CA PHE A 333 -3.94 -14.60 -11.36
C PHE A 333 -5.45 -14.53 -11.15
N LEU A 334 -6.16 -15.50 -11.71
CA LEU A 334 -7.56 -15.78 -11.41
C LEU A 334 -7.62 -17.22 -10.88
N VAL A 335 -8.17 -17.40 -9.69
CA VAL A 335 -8.26 -18.72 -9.05
C VAL A 335 -9.70 -19.04 -8.66
N ASP A 336 -10.01 -20.33 -8.58
CA ASP A 336 -11.27 -20.81 -8.00
C ASP A 336 -11.26 -20.49 -6.49
N SER A 337 -12.34 -19.88 -6.01
CA SER A 337 -12.44 -19.54 -4.57
C SER A 337 -12.59 -20.78 -3.69
N LYS A 338 -13.01 -21.90 -4.25
CA LYS A 338 -13.28 -23.14 -3.51
C LYS A 338 -11.99 -23.80 -3.01
N ASP A 339 -10.99 -23.91 -3.90
CA ASP A 339 -9.77 -24.68 -3.63
C ASP A 339 -8.47 -23.96 -3.98
N GLY A 340 -8.54 -22.74 -4.53
CA GLY A 340 -7.37 -21.95 -4.90
C GLY A 340 -6.71 -22.41 -6.20
N GLU A 341 -7.35 -23.30 -6.99
CA GLU A 341 -6.82 -23.75 -8.28
C GLU A 341 -6.70 -22.57 -9.26
N ILE A 342 -5.57 -22.48 -9.96
CA ILE A 342 -5.36 -21.42 -10.96
C ILE A 342 -6.21 -21.71 -12.19
N ILE A 343 -7.18 -20.84 -12.45
CA ILE A 343 -8.02 -20.88 -13.66
C ILE A 343 -7.28 -20.21 -14.82
N TRP A 344 -6.55 -19.12 -14.51
CA TRP A 344 -5.88 -18.33 -15.54
C TRP A 344 -4.80 -17.45 -14.91
N SER A 345 -3.79 -17.09 -15.70
CA SER A 345 -2.80 -16.07 -15.33
C SER A 345 -2.41 -15.22 -16.51
N GLY A 346 -2.10 -13.96 -16.24
CA GLY A 346 -1.68 -12.99 -17.26
C GLY A 346 -0.65 -12.00 -16.74
N THR A 347 -0.27 -11.08 -17.60
CA THR A 347 0.65 -10.00 -17.25
C THR A 347 0.07 -9.16 -16.12
N GLY A 348 0.90 -8.84 -15.14
CA GLY A 348 0.52 -8.03 -13.98
C GLY A 348 1.76 -7.78 -13.14
N GLY A 349 1.64 -7.97 -11.85
CA GLY A 349 2.75 -7.83 -10.91
C GLY A 349 2.85 -6.44 -10.29
N GLY A 350 2.96 -6.42 -8.98
CA GLY A 350 3.08 -5.17 -8.24
C GLY A 350 2.14 -5.06 -7.05
N SER A 351 1.87 -3.84 -6.65
CA SER A 351 1.08 -3.55 -5.45
C SER A 351 -0.36 -3.09 -5.74
N SER A 352 -0.64 -2.72 -6.99
CA SER A 352 -1.97 -2.30 -7.40
C SER A 352 -2.96 -3.45 -7.27
N THR A 353 -4.11 -3.18 -6.66
CA THR A 353 -5.21 -4.15 -6.58
C THR A 353 -5.98 -4.13 -7.90
N PRO A 354 -6.31 -5.29 -8.47
CA PRO A 354 -7.12 -5.32 -9.69
C PRO A 354 -8.54 -4.84 -9.42
N VAL A 355 -9.27 -4.47 -10.48
CA VAL A 355 -10.68 -4.13 -10.39
C VAL A 355 -11.44 -4.87 -11.50
N TYR A 356 -12.59 -5.41 -11.14
CA TYR A 356 -13.48 -6.09 -12.09
C TYR A 356 -14.75 -5.26 -12.27
N GLY A 357 -15.21 -5.13 -13.52
CA GLY A 357 -16.47 -4.45 -13.83
C GLY A 357 -16.73 -4.47 -15.33
N GLU A 358 -18.01 -4.49 -15.69
CA GLU A 358 -18.48 -4.45 -17.09
C GLU A 358 -17.82 -5.54 -17.95
N GLY A 359 -17.50 -6.70 -17.36
CA GLY A 359 -16.87 -7.81 -18.09
C GLY A 359 -15.36 -7.68 -18.29
N PHE A 360 -14.73 -6.67 -17.68
CA PHE A 360 -13.28 -6.44 -17.78
C PHE A 360 -12.60 -6.58 -16.42
N LEU A 361 -11.39 -7.13 -16.43
CA LEU A 361 -10.49 -7.17 -15.28
C LEU A 361 -9.31 -6.24 -15.59
N LEU A 362 -9.16 -5.20 -14.79
CA LEU A 362 -8.17 -4.13 -15.00
C LEU A 362 -7.10 -4.20 -13.92
N VAL A 363 -5.82 -4.08 -14.28
CA VAL A 363 -4.71 -4.06 -13.33
C VAL A 363 -3.62 -3.09 -13.78
N HIS A 364 -3.03 -2.36 -12.83
CA HIS A 364 -1.85 -1.53 -13.11
C HIS A 364 -0.61 -2.32 -12.67
N SER A 365 0.23 -2.66 -13.63
CA SER A 365 1.48 -3.39 -13.40
C SER A 365 2.61 -2.44 -13.00
N LYS A 366 3.54 -2.91 -12.18
CA LYS A 366 4.77 -2.17 -11.90
C LYS A 366 5.77 -2.24 -13.07
N ASP A 367 5.53 -3.13 -14.04
CA ASP A 367 6.33 -3.23 -15.26
C ASP A 367 5.92 -2.09 -16.20
N LYS A 368 6.86 -1.22 -16.54
CA LYS A 368 6.64 -0.05 -17.40
C LYS A 368 6.15 -0.42 -18.81
N GLU A 369 6.60 -1.57 -19.31
CA GLU A 369 6.20 -2.05 -20.64
C GLU A 369 4.77 -2.59 -20.66
N ALA A 370 4.25 -2.93 -19.50
CA ALA A 370 2.88 -3.40 -19.32
C ALA A 370 1.91 -2.25 -18.98
N GLY A 371 2.25 -1.46 -17.96
CA GLY A 371 1.43 -0.32 -17.55
C GLY A 371 0.06 -0.72 -17.03
N LEU A 372 -0.99 -0.06 -17.54
CA LEU A 372 -2.38 -0.41 -17.24
C LEU A 372 -2.86 -1.42 -18.28
N ILE A 373 -3.40 -2.55 -17.81
CA ILE A 373 -3.81 -3.66 -18.67
C ILE A 373 -5.27 -3.99 -18.39
N ALA A 374 -6.04 -4.23 -19.44
CA ALA A 374 -7.41 -4.72 -19.37
C ALA A 374 -7.51 -6.10 -20.01
N TYR A 375 -8.14 -7.01 -19.31
CA TYR A 375 -8.49 -8.33 -19.80
C TYR A 375 -10.01 -8.40 -20.00
N ASP A 376 -10.43 -8.96 -21.15
CA ASP A 376 -11.84 -9.19 -21.46
C ASP A 376 -12.25 -10.56 -20.86
N LEU A 377 -13.19 -10.52 -19.94
CA LEU A 377 -13.77 -11.66 -19.25
C LEU A 377 -15.23 -11.91 -19.68
N SER A 378 -15.70 -11.26 -20.74
CA SER A 378 -17.07 -11.45 -21.23
C SER A 378 -17.31 -12.85 -21.76
N LYS A 379 -16.25 -13.56 -22.11
CA LYS A 379 -16.26 -14.97 -22.54
C LYS A 379 -15.43 -15.82 -21.57
N LYS A 380 -15.66 -17.14 -21.59
CA LYS A 380 -14.87 -18.08 -20.78
C LYS A 380 -13.37 -18.03 -21.09
N GLN A 381 -13.01 -17.77 -22.35
CA GLN A 381 -11.62 -17.59 -22.76
C GLN A 381 -11.22 -16.15 -22.46
N ILE A 382 -10.37 -15.96 -21.47
CA ILE A 382 -9.87 -14.63 -21.06
C ILE A 382 -8.78 -14.17 -22.03
N THR A 383 -8.93 -12.97 -22.60
CA THR A 383 -7.97 -12.39 -23.53
C THR A 383 -7.55 -11.01 -23.09
N GLU A 384 -6.32 -10.62 -23.38
CA GLU A 384 -5.91 -9.24 -23.18
C GLU A 384 -6.61 -8.37 -24.22
N ALA A 385 -7.43 -7.43 -23.75
CA ALA A 385 -8.15 -6.50 -24.63
C ALA A 385 -7.23 -5.37 -25.09
N TRP A 386 -6.48 -4.81 -24.12
CA TRP A 386 -5.56 -3.70 -24.41
C TRP A 386 -4.59 -3.50 -23.26
N ARG A 387 -3.51 -2.76 -23.55
CA ARG A 387 -2.59 -2.24 -22.53
C ARG A 387 -2.15 -0.82 -22.87
N PHE A 388 -1.80 -0.07 -21.84
CA PHE A 388 -1.31 1.30 -21.96
C PHE A 388 -0.02 1.44 -21.14
N PRO A 389 1.15 1.30 -21.78
CA PRO A 389 2.45 1.35 -21.08
C PRO A 389 3.00 2.76 -20.86
N LYS A 390 2.35 3.80 -21.35
CA LYS A 390 2.90 5.17 -21.42
C LYS A 390 2.78 5.96 -20.13
N PHE A 391 3.03 5.32 -18.97
CA PHE A 391 3.09 6.02 -17.69
C PHE A 391 4.50 6.50 -17.39
N THR A 392 4.63 7.72 -16.90
CA THR A 392 5.93 8.35 -16.64
C THR A 392 6.59 7.85 -15.36
N ARG A 393 5.80 7.32 -14.43
CA ARG A 393 6.27 6.89 -13.11
C ARG A 393 5.55 5.62 -12.65
N ARG A 394 6.23 4.86 -11.79
CA ARG A 394 5.61 3.75 -11.10
C ARG A 394 4.49 4.28 -10.18
N SER A 395 3.40 3.54 -10.10
CA SER A 395 2.33 3.82 -9.15
C SER A 395 1.84 2.53 -8.51
N ASP A 396 1.47 2.61 -7.24
CA ASP A 396 0.81 1.52 -6.52
C ASP A 396 -0.71 1.78 -6.42
N SER A 397 -1.19 2.87 -7.00
CA SER A 397 -2.61 3.21 -7.08
C SER A 397 -3.40 2.18 -7.88
N SER A 398 -4.63 1.90 -7.46
CA SER A 398 -5.52 0.93 -8.09
C SER A 398 -6.52 1.65 -9.00
N PRO A 399 -6.84 1.09 -10.18
CA PRO A 399 -7.77 1.72 -11.12
C PRO A 399 -9.23 1.65 -10.66
N ILE A 400 -10.10 2.40 -11.35
CA ILE A 400 -11.56 2.36 -11.18
C ILE A 400 -12.18 2.06 -12.55
N ILE A 401 -13.26 1.28 -12.57
CA ILE A 401 -14.14 1.10 -13.73
C ILE A 401 -15.50 1.73 -13.40
N LYS A 402 -16.02 2.57 -14.29
CA LYS A 402 -17.37 3.12 -14.18
C LYS A 402 -18.02 3.20 -15.56
N GLY A 403 -19.00 2.34 -15.79
CA GLY A 403 -19.65 2.19 -17.10
C GLY A 403 -18.58 1.89 -18.16
N SER A 404 -18.65 2.57 -19.28
CA SER A 404 -17.71 2.37 -20.40
C SER A 404 -16.33 3.00 -20.21
N ASN A 405 -15.98 3.43 -19.00
CA ASN A 405 -14.74 4.16 -18.76
C ASN A 405 -13.86 3.52 -17.68
N ALA A 406 -12.55 3.63 -17.86
CA ALA A 406 -11.54 3.23 -16.90
C ALA A 406 -10.73 4.44 -16.47
N TYR A 407 -10.37 4.51 -15.18
CA TYR A 407 -9.63 5.64 -14.62
C TYR A 407 -8.42 5.14 -13.87
N LEU A 408 -7.29 5.84 -14.03
CA LEU A 408 -6.11 5.66 -13.19
C LEU A 408 -5.62 7.04 -12.73
N ILE A 409 -5.46 7.21 -11.43
CA ILE A 409 -4.92 8.44 -10.84
C ILE A 409 -3.67 8.04 -10.06
N GLY A 410 -2.53 8.56 -10.49
CA GLY A 410 -1.22 8.18 -9.99
C GLY A 410 -0.25 8.09 -11.15
N ALA A 411 0.95 7.61 -10.91
CA ALA A 411 1.99 7.46 -11.94
C ALA A 411 2.30 8.77 -12.69
N GLY A 412 2.04 9.91 -12.06
CA GLY A 412 2.31 11.24 -12.64
C GLY A 412 1.19 11.78 -13.50
N MET A 413 0.04 11.12 -13.56
CA MET A 413 -1.10 11.58 -14.36
C MET A 413 -2.44 11.16 -13.75
N ARG A 414 -3.48 11.91 -14.09
CA ARG A 414 -4.88 11.50 -14.01
C ARG A 414 -5.26 11.09 -15.43
N ALA A 415 -5.76 9.88 -15.62
CA ALA A 415 -6.05 9.36 -16.96
C ALA A 415 -7.41 8.70 -17.01
N CYS A 416 -8.16 9.01 -18.08
CA CYS A 416 -9.45 8.41 -18.39
C CYS A 416 -9.35 7.70 -19.74
N PHE A 417 -9.81 6.45 -19.78
CA PHE A 417 -9.73 5.59 -20.95
C PHE A 417 -11.13 5.07 -21.32
N ASP A 418 -11.34 4.84 -22.60
CA ASP A 418 -12.42 3.99 -23.07
C ASP A 418 -12.13 2.55 -22.61
N LEU A 419 -13.04 1.94 -21.86
CA LEU A 419 -12.81 0.64 -21.24
C LEU A 419 -12.64 -0.48 -22.26
N THR A 420 -13.36 -0.39 -23.38
CA THR A 420 -13.37 -1.46 -24.40
C THR A 420 -12.12 -1.44 -25.26
N THR A 421 -11.70 -0.23 -25.66
CA THR A 421 -10.62 -0.08 -26.65
C THR A 421 -9.26 0.31 -26.05
N GLY A 422 -9.23 0.77 -24.81
CA GLY A 422 -8.02 1.31 -24.20
C GLY A 422 -7.60 2.67 -24.74
N ARG A 423 -8.43 3.28 -25.59
CA ARG A 423 -8.13 4.61 -26.13
C ARG A 423 -8.13 5.63 -24.98
N LEU A 424 -7.01 6.32 -24.83
CA LEU A 424 -6.90 7.43 -23.87
C LEU A 424 -7.83 8.56 -24.32
N ILE A 425 -8.86 8.83 -23.52
CA ILE A 425 -9.85 9.88 -23.81
C ILE A 425 -9.29 11.23 -23.35
N ARG A 426 -8.78 11.26 -22.12
CA ARG A 426 -8.23 12.49 -21.54
C ARG A 426 -7.16 12.16 -20.50
N LYS A 427 -6.17 13.05 -20.39
CA LYS A 427 -5.16 13.00 -19.32
C LYS A 427 -4.87 14.40 -18.82
N GLU A 428 -4.58 14.46 -17.52
CA GLU A 428 -4.15 15.69 -16.84
C GLU A 428 -2.90 15.35 -16.02
N PRO A 429 -2.00 16.31 -15.82
CA PRO A 429 -0.89 16.10 -14.90
C PRO A 429 -1.40 15.81 -13.49
N ALA A 430 -0.71 14.95 -12.77
CA ALA A 430 -1.00 14.68 -11.36
C ALA A 430 0.31 14.53 -10.60
N ASN A 431 0.26 14.78 -9.32
CA ASN A 431 1.40 14.54 -8.46
C ASN A 431 1.57 13.03 -8.25
N HIS A 432 2.81 12.60 -8.06
CA HIS A 432 3.09 11.21 -7.78
C HIS A 432 2.55 10.84 -6.39
N ASP A 433 1.57 9.94 -6.37
CA ASP A 433 0.99 9.44 -5.12
C ASP A 433 0.71 7.95 -5.26
N ILE A 434 0.58 7.28 -4.13
CA ILE A 434 0.32 5.85 -4.06
C ILE A 434 -1.06 5.53 -3.47
N SER A 435 -1.82 6.56 -3.10
CA SER A 435 -3.20 6.40 -2.63
C SER A 435 -4.11 5.99 -3.78
N SER A 436 -5.07 5.13 -3.50
CA SER A 436 -6.05 4.71 -4.51
C SER A 436 -7.30 5.58 -4.42
N PRO A 437 -7.80 6.08 -5.56
CA PRO A 437 -8.99 6.93 -5.57
C PRO A 437 -10.26 6.14 -5.30
N VAL A 438 -11.32 6.86 -4.94
CA VAL A 438 -12.68 6.33 -4.85
C VAL A 438 -13.61 7.21 -5.68
N ILE A 439 -14.76 6.68 -6.08
CA ILE A 439 -15.74 7.42 -6.85
C ILE A 439 -17.12 7.36 -6.16
N ALA A 440 -17.77 8.51 -6.07
CA ALA A 440 -19.09 8.68 -5.47
C ALA A 440 -19.97 9.47 -6.46
N GLY A 441 -20.89 8.77 -7.09
CA GLY A 441 -21.68 9.36 -8.18
C GLY A 441 -20.76 9.80 -9.33
N GLU A 442 -20.77 11.08 -9.64
CA GLU A 442 -19.97 11.65 -10.74
C GLU A 442 -18.61 12.21 -10.30
N ILE A 443 -18.26 12.08 -9.01
CA ILE A 443 -17.06 12.69 -8.47
C ILE A 443 -16.04 11.62 -8.09
N ILE A 444 -14.84 11.71 -8.66
CA ILE A 444 -13.68 10.91 -8.21
C ILE A 444 -12.96 11.71 -7.13
N MET A 445 -12.68 11.06 -6.01
CA MET A 445 -11.95 11.62 -4.88
C MET A 445 -10.56 10.98 -4.83
N ALA A 446 -9.53 11.82 -4.87
CA ALA A 446 -8.14 11.35 -4.85
C ALA A 446 -7.32 12.15 -3.85
N PHE A 447 -6.51 11.47 -3.04
CA PHE A 447 -5.49 12.14 -2.23
C PHE A 447 -4.28 12.41 -3.12
N GLU A 448 -3.84 13.64 -3.17
CA GLU A 448 -2.70 14.07 -3.96
C GLU A 448 -1.67 14.83 -3.12
N ILE A 449 -0.47 15.03 -3.67
CA ILE A 449 0.66 15.70 -3.01
C ILE A 449 0.95 15.01 -1.65
N LYS A 450 1.14 13.69 -1.69
CA LYS A 450 1.42 12.83 -0.53
C LYS A 450 0.30 12.85 0.53
N GLY A 451 -0.95 13.07 0.08
CA GLY A 451 -2.10 13.12 0.96
C GLY A 451 -2.48 14.53 1.44
N ASN A 452 -1.68 15.55 1.11
CA ASN A 452 -1.96 16.90 1.59
C ASN A 452 -3.30 17.45 1.09
N PHE A 453 -3.69 17.07 -0.12
CA PHE A 453 -4.92 17.56 -0.74
C PHE A 453 -5.88 16.44 -1.07
N LEU A 454 -7.17 16.70 -0.90
CA LEU A 454 -8.26 15.90 -1.45
C LEU A 454 -8.73 16.60 -2.71
N SER A 455 -8.43 16.02 -3.86
CA SER A 455 -8.88 16.53 -5.17
C SER A 455 -10.19 15.86 -5.55
N LEU A 456 -11.16 16.68 -5.96
CA LEU A 456 -12.46 16.27 -6.48
C LEU A 456 -12.42 16.43 -8.00
N ILE A 457 -12.62 15.34 -8.71
CA ILE A 457 -12.42 15.28 -10.16
C ILE A 457 -13.74 14.86 -10.82
N ASP A 458 -14.18 15.59 -11.84
CA ASP A 458 -15.34 15.22 -12.65
C ASP A 458 -15.04 13.91 -13.38
N SER A 459 -15.86 12.89 -13.16
CA SER A 459 -15.67 11.60 -13.83
C SER A 459 -16.20 11.58 -15.27
N ALA A 460 -16.89 12.64 -15.74
CA ALA A 460 -17.35 12.70 -17.12
C ALA A 460 -16.13 12.74 -18.07
N PRO A 461 -16.00 11.77 -19.00
CA PRO A 461 -14.77 11.65 -19.80
C PRO A 461 -14.39 12.90 -20.59
N GLN A 462 -15.41 13.65 -21.08
CA GLN A 462 -15.19 14.85 -21.87
C GLN A 462 -14.68 16.02 -21.02
N ARG A 463 -15.04 16.05 -19.75
CA ARG A 463 -14.60 17.10 -18.81
C ARG A 463 -13.38 16.65 -18.00
N PHE A 464 -13.44 15.50 -17.34
CA PHE A 464 -12.38 14.85 -16.55
C PHE A 464 -11.30 15.82 -16.07
N GLN A 465 -11.71 16.75 -15.22
CA GLN A 465 -10.86 17.82 -14.70
C GLN A 465 -11.12 18.00 -13.21
N GLU A 466 -10.16 18.59 -12.53
CA GLU A 466 -10.34 18.95 -11.12
C GLU A 466 -11.45 19.99 -11.01
N LEU A 467 -12.43 19.70 -10.15
CA LEU A 467 -13.53 20.62 -9.81
C LEU A 467 -13.13 21.49 -8.63
N GLU A 468 -12.60 20.86 -7.60
CA GLU A 468 -12.18 21.51 -6.36
C GLU A 468 -11.02 20.71 -5.75
N SER A 469 -10.27 21.36 -4.86
CA SER A 469 -9.20 20.73 -4.12
C SER A 469 -9.13 21.34 -2.71
N PHE A 470 -9.15 20.50 -1.69
CA PHE A 470 -9.17 20.93 -0.30
C PHE A 470 -7.93 20.42 0.42
N LYS A 471 -7.30 21.30 1.20
CA LYS A 471 -6.17 20.90 2.04
C LYS A 471 -6.71 20.06 3.21
N ILE A 472 -6.31 18.81 3.27
CA ILE A 472 -6.88 17.83 4.21
C ILE A 472 -5.82 17.12 5.06
N ASN A 473 -4.57 17.03 4.58
CA ASN A 473 -3.45 16.36 5.24
C ASN A 473 -3.77 14.90 5.60
N ALA A 474 -4.30 14.16 4.64
CA ALA A 474 -4.54 12.73 4.80
C ALA A 474 -3.20 11.97 4.87
N LEU A 475 -3.20 10.85 5.58
CA LEU A 475 -2.04 9.96 5.60
C LEU A 475 -1.89 9.31 4.21
N ARG A 476 -0.71 9.43 3.63
CA ARG A 476 -0.43 8.81 2.30
C ARG A 476 -0.73 7.32 2.31
N CYS A 477 -1.03 6.76 1.16
CA CYS A 477 -1.41 5.35 0.92
C CYS A 477 -2.85 5.01 1.33
N THR A 478 -3.49 5.82 2.16
CA THR A 478 -4.88 5.57 2.56
C THR A 478 -5.84 6.03 1.48
N SER A 479 -7.09 5.57 1.57
CA SER A 479 -8.19 6.00 0.69
C SER A 479 -9.31 6.57 1.58
N PRO A 480 -10.08 7.55 1.08
CA PRO A 480 -11.26 8.01 1.83
C PRO A 480 -12.31 6.92 1.93
N ALA A 481 -13.11 6.99 2.97
CA ALA A 481 -14.25 6.08 3.15
C ALA A 481 -15.56 6.88 3.22
N UNK A 482 -16.50 6.69 2.39
CA UNK A 482 -17.61 7.32 2.30
C UNK A 482 -18.59 6.64 2.99
N VAL A 483 -19.22 7.05 3.95
CA VAL A 483 -20.24 6.42 4.82
C VAL A 483 -21.42 7.38 5.01
N LYS A 484 -22.57 7.05 4.46
CA LYS A 484 -23.73 7.96 4.46
C LYS A 484 -23.34 9.33 3.86
N ASN A 485 -23.62 10.41 4.58
CA ASN A 485 -23.20 11.77 4.17
C ASN A 485 -21.87 12.19 4.81
N LYS A 486 -21.06 11.20 5.21
CA LYS A 486 -19.79 11.44 5.89
C LYS A 486 -18.63 10.91 5.07
N ILE A 487 -17.47 11.56 5.19
CA ILE A 487 -16.20 11.08 4.68
C ILE A 487 -15.25 10.91 5.86
N LEU A 488 -14.75 9.69 6.03
CA LEU A 488 -13.74 9.37 7.03
C LEU A 488 -12.36 9.43 6.37
N ILE A 489 -11.46 10.18 6.98
CA ILE A 489 -10.10 10.38 6.46
C ILE A 489 -9.11 10.08 7.57
N ARG A 490 -8.17 9.18 7.30
CA ARG A 490 -7.05 8.94 8.21
C ARG A 490 -5.98 10.00 7.97
N LYS A 491 -5.64 10.73 9.01
CA LYS A 491 -4.55 11.71 9.03
C LYS A 491 -3.29 11.11 9.65
N GLU A 492 -2.22 11.90 9.75
CA GLU A 492 -0.94 11.46 10.30
C GLU A 492 -1.06 10.97 11.75
N ASP A 493 -1.96 11.57 12.54
CA ASP A 493 -2.07 11.26 13.97
C ASP A 493 -3.51 11.00 14.46
N ARG A 494 -4.49 10.95 13.56
CA ARG A 494 -5.90 10.77 13.94
C ARG A 494 -6.77 10.37 12.75
N ILE A 495 -8.04 10.11 13.04
CA ILE A 495 -9.11 10.01 12.04
C ILE A 495 -9.93 11.28 12.13
N SER A 496 -10.23 11.89 10.99
CA SER A 496 -11.16 13.02 10.89
C SER A 496 -12.40 12.58 10.13
N CYS A 497 -13.57 13.01 10.61
CA CYS A 497 -14.85 12.79 9.96
C CYS A 497 -15.37 14.13 9.46
N PHE A 498 -15.69 14.17 8.19
CA PHE A 498 -16.26 15.35 7.56
C PHE A 498 -17.67 15.06 7.07
N GLN A 499 -18.54 16.04 7.18
CA GLN A 499 -19.84 16.00 6.51
C GLN A 499 -19.67 16.60 5.11
N TRP A 500 -20.31 15.94 4.16
CA TRP A 500 -20.42 16.46 2.80
C TRP A 500 -21.88 16.48 2.37
N PHE A 501 -22.26 17.47 1.58
CA PHE A 501 -23.64 17.69 1.16
C PHE A 501 -24.02 16.93 -0.12
#